data_feeb2724c047ee7a3b61c61e43af4186
#
_entry.id   feeb2724c047ee7a3b61c61e43af4186
#
_cell.length_a   1.000
_cell.length_b   1.000
_cell.length_c   1.000
_cell.angle_alpha   90.00
_cell.angle_beta   90.00
_cell.angle_gamma   90.00
#
_symmetry.space_group_name_H-M   'P 1'
#
loop_
_entity.id
_entity.type
_entity.pdbx_description
1 polymer ?
#
loop_
_entity_poly.entity_id
_entity_poly.type
_entity_poly.pdbx_seq_one_letter_code
_entity_poly.pdbx_strand_id
1 'polypeptide(L)' 'MPVEYACAFCGVENEVVPDESGGRRQTFTEDCTVCCRPNLITLTFDDDGDVEMEVSQEYEA' A
#
# COMPACT_ATOMS: atom_id res chain seq x y z
N MET A 1 9.53 -8.45 4.11
CA MET A 1 10.16 -7.13 4.22
C MET A 1 9.09 -6.06 4.17
N PRO A 2 9.07 -5.13 5.10
CA PRO A 2 8.07 -4.07 5.08
C PRO A 2 8.33 -3.09 3.94
N VAL A 3 7.25 -2.57 3.38
CA VAL A 3 7.29 -1.56 2.33
C VAL A 3 6.71 -0.28 2.88
N GLU A 4 7.41 0.82 2.73
CA GLU A 4 6.94 2.12 3.19
C GLU A 4 6.09 2.80 2.12
N TYR A 5 5.02 3.43 2.56
CA TYR A 5 4.16 4.20 1.67
C TYR A 5 3.73 5.50 2.35
N ALA A 6 3.44 6.51 1.56
CA ALA A 6 2.91 7.76 2.07
C ALA A 6 1.39 7.74 2.04
N CYS A 7 0.76 8.13 3.13
CA CYS A 7 -0.70 8.20 3.22
C CYS A 7 -1.25 9.14 2.15
N ALA A 8 -2.29 8.70 1.44
CA ALA A 8 -2.90 9.49 0.38
C ALA A 8 -3.71 10.69 0.92
N PHE A 9 -3.96 10.74 2.21
CA PHE A 9 -4.73 11.82 2.84
C PHE A 9 -3.84 12.83 3.56
N CYS A 10 -2.97 12.35 4.45
CA CYS A 10 -2.16 13.24 5.30
C CYS A 10 -0.67 13.25 4.93
N GLY A 11 -0.21 12.34 4.09
CA GLY A 11 1.15 12.30 3.63
C GLY A 11 2.16 11.66 4.57
N VAL A 12 1.74 11.18 5.74
CA VAL A 12 2.65 10.57 6.70
C VAL A 12 3.11 9.20 6.18
N GLU A 13 4.35 8.84 6.48
CA GLU A 13 4.87 7.53 6.10
C GLU A 13 4.30 6.42 6.99
N ASN A 14 3.86 5.36 6.35
CA ASN A 14 3.38 4.14 7.00
C ASN A 14 4.13 2.94 6.41
N GLU A 15 4.05 1.81 7.09
CA GLU A 15 4.63 0.57 6.60
C GLU A 15 3.56 -0.47 6.39
N VAL A 16 3.75 -1.29 5.36
CA VAL A 16 2.89 -2.43 5.08
C VAL A 16 3.76 -3.63 4.75
N VAL A 17 3.32 -4.81 5.20
CA VAL A 17 4.01 -6.06 4.90
C VAL A 17 3.24 -6.79 3.80
N PRO A 18 3.82 -6.94 2.60
CA PRO A 18 3.16 -7.68 1.54
C PRO A 18 3.07 -9.16 1.86
N ASP A 19 2.02 -9.79 1.38
CA ASP A 19 1.81 -11.22 1.55
C ASP A 19 2.55 -11.96 0.44
N GLU A 20 3.57 -12.73 0.79
CA GLU A 20 4.36 -13.49 -0.17
C GLU A 20 3.53 -14.54 -0.91
N SER A 21 2.46 -15.03 -0.30
CA SER A 21 1.57 -16.01 -0.93
C SER A 21 0.47 -15.38 -1.78
N GLY A 22 0.39 -14.05 -1.81
CA GLY A 22 -0.67 -13.33 -2.49
C GLY A 22 -0.53 -13.18 -4.00
N GLY A 23 0.53 -13.71 -4.59
CA GLY A 23 0.76 -13.64 -6.03
C GLY A 23 1.46 -12.35 -6.47
N ARG A 24 1.48 -12.13 -7.78
CA ARG A 24 2.21 -11.00 -8.39
C ARG A 24 1.56 -9.65 -8.18
N ARG A 25 0.26 -9.63 -8.01
CA ARG A 25 -0.49 -8.40 -7.80
C ARG A 25 -1.36 -8.54 -6.58
N GLN A 26 -1.18 -7.62 -5.66
CA GLN A 26 -1.93 -7.61 -4.40
C GLN A 26 -2.58 -6.26 -4.23
N THR A 27 -3.85 -6.27 -3.86
CA THR A 27 -4.59 -5.04 -3.53
C THR A 27 -5.22 -5.22 -2.16
N PHE A 28 -4.96 -4.26 -1.29
CA PHE A 28 -5.51 -4.33 0.07
C PHE A 28 -5.67 -2.92 0.63
N THR A 29 -6.46 -2.83 1.69
CA THR A 29 -6.73 -1.57 2.37
C THR A 29 -5.97 -1.53 3.68
N GLU A 30 -5.25 -0.44 3.92
CA GLU A 30 -4.53 -0.21 5.18
C GLU A 30 -4.94 1.14 5.75
N ASP A 31 -5.23 1.15 7.04
CA ASP A 31 -5.56 2.38 7.74
C ASP A 31 -4.29 3.16 8.09
N CYS A 32 -4.33 4.47 7.89
CA CYS A 32 -3.23 5.32 8.32
C CYS A 32 -3.14 5.32 9.84
N THR A 33 -1.92 5.27 10.37
CA THR A 33 -1.69 5.28 11.82
C THR A 33 -1.92 6.65 12.45
N VAL A 34 -1.99 7.69 11.65
CA VAL A 34 -2.14 9.07 12.13
C VAL A 34 -3.55 9.60 11.89
N CYS A 35 -4.01 9.59 10.65
CA CYS A 35 -5.34 10.12 10.33
C CYS A 35 -6.45 9.06 10.36
N CYS A 36 -6.10 7.80 10.48
CA CYS A 36 -7.02 6.66 10.55
C CYS A 36 -7.89 6.48 9.31
N ARG A 37 -7.49 7.06 8.19
CA ARG A 37 -8.24 6.93 6.93
C ARG A 37 -7.72 5.76 6.12
N PRO A 38 -8.61 5.06 5.38
CA PRO A 38 -8.19 3.90 4.62
C PRO A 38 -7.47 4.29 3.33
N ASN A 39 -6.32 3.66 3.13
CA ASN A 39 -5.55 3.77 1.90
C ASN A 39 -5.70 2.49 1.10
N LEU A 40 -6.00 2.61 -0.18
CA LEU A 40 -6.02 1.47 -1.08
C LEU A 40 -4.63 1.30 -1.66
N ILE A 41 -4.01 0.18 -1.38
CA ILE A 41 -2.63 -0.09 -1.76
C ILE A 41 -2.60 -1.23 -2.76
N THR A 42 -1.98 -1.00 -3.91
CA THR A 42 -1.79 -2.02 -4.93
C THR A 42 -0.30 -2.26 -5.08
N LEU A 43 0.12 -3.51 -4.88
CA LEU A 43 1.49 -3.93 -5.07
C LEU A 43 1.57 -4.85 -6.28
N THR A 44 2.53 -4.58 -7.17
CA THR A 44 2.79 -5.41 -8.33
C THR A 44 4.25 -5.85 -8.29
N PHE A 45 4.47 -7.14 -8.37
CA PHE A 45 5.81 -7.74 -8.37
C PHE A 45 6.16 -8.18 -9.78
N ASP A 46 7.30 -7.68 -10.28
CA ASP A 46 7.80 -8.04 -11.61
C ASP A 46 8.68 -9.28 -11.56
N ASP A 47 8.87 -9.90 -12.73
CA ASP A 47 9.76 -11.06 -12.86
C ASP A 47 11.22 -10.73 -12.53
N ASP A 48 11.60 -9.48 -12.68
CA ASP A 48 12.94 -8.99 -12.35
C ASP A 48 13.15 -8.74 -10.86
N GLY A 49 12.11 -8.92 -10.05
CA GLY A 49 12.17 -8.68 -8.62
C GLY A 49 11.84 -7.25 -8.22
N ASP A 50 11.45 -6.42 -9.15
CA ASP A 50 11.02 -5.06 -8.85
C ASP A 50 9.61 -5.04 -8.29
N VAL A 51 9.36 -4.08 -7.40
CA VAL A 51 8.05 -3.89 -6.78
C VAL A 51 7.52 -2.53 -7.17
N GLU A 52 6.32 -2.50 -7.75
CA GLU A 52 5.61 -1.26 -8.00
C GLU A 52 4.48 -1.12 -6.99
N MET A 53 4.31 0.06 -6.46
CA MET A 53 3.29 0.35 -5.47
C MET A 53 2.47 1.56 -5.88
N GLU A 54 1.16 1.41 -5.82
CA GLU A 54 0.23 2.53 -5.95
C GLU A 54 -0.54 2.67 -4.65
N VAL A 55 -0.68 3.91 -4.21
CA VAL A 55 -1.47 4.24 -3.03
C VAL A 55 -2.51 5.27 -3.45
N SER A 56 -3.76 4.98 -3.14
CA SER A 56 -4.86 5.89 -3.46
C SER A 56 -5.83 5.97 -2.29
N GLN A 57 -6.70 6.97 -2.33
CA GLN A 57 -7.74 7.12 -1.34
C GLN A 57 -8.87 6.14 -1.67
N GLU A 58 -9.24 5.31 -0.70
CA GLU A 58 -10.36 4.39 -0.90
C GLU A 58 -11.69 5.11 -0.95
N TYR A 59 -11.82 6.17 -0.17
CA TYR A 59 -12.99 7.02 -0.22
C TYR A 59 -12.68 8.30 -0.94
N GLU A 60 -13.48 8.62 -1.92
CA GLU A 60 -13.50 9.96 -2.48
C GLU A 60 -14.46 10.79 -1.64
N ALA A 61 -13.87 11.69 -0.92
CA ALA A 61 -14.67 12.60 -0.10
C ALA A 61 -15.20 13.76 -0.93
#